data_07f79779f989f4c633ce6926de1cb8b2
#
_entry.id   07f79779f989f4c633ce6926de1cb8b2
#
_cell.length_a   1.000
_cell.length_b   1.000
_cell.length_c   1.000
_cell.angle_alpha   90.00
_cell.angle_beta   90.00
_cell.angle_gamma   90.00
#
_symmetry.space_group_name_H-M   'P 1'
#
loop_
_entity.id
_entity.type
_entity.pdbx_description
1 polymer ?
#
loop_
_entity_poly.entity_id
_entity_poly.type
_entity_poly.pdbx_seq_one_letter_code
_entity_poly.pdbx_strand_id
1 'polypeptide(L)'
;MVGEYLEETCVSPTFITEHPQVMSPLAKWHRSEPGLTERFELFVAKKEICNAYTELNDPAVQRSRFEQQAKDKAQGDDEAMFLDETFCTALEYGLPPTGGWGCGIDRLAMFLTDSNNIKEVLFFPAMKPDDNKVSATSTQEGNSDTS
;
A
#
# COMPACT_ATOMS: atom_id res chain seq x y z
N MET A 1 10.24 -9.11 -7.17
CA MET A 1 11.68 -8.94 -7.56
C MET A 1 12.29 -7.66 -7.02
N VAL A 2 11.69 -6.45 -7.23
CA VAL A 2 12.25 -5.21 -6.64
C VAL A 2 12.28 -5.31 -5.11
N GLY A 3 11.16 -5.63 -4.46
CA GLY A 3 11.08 -5.80 -3.00
C GLY A 3 12.06 -6.82 -2.43
N GLU A 4 12.26 -7.92 -3.10
CA GLU A 4 13.09 -9.02 -2.60
C GLU A 4 14.61 -8.76 -2.75
N TYR A 5 15.01 -8.04 -3.80
CA TYR A 5 16.43 -7.87 -4.10
C TYR A 5 16.97 -6.48 -3.81
N LEU A 6 16.17 -5.43 -4.00
CA LEU A 6 16.63 -4.06 -3.82
C LEU A 6 16.31 -3.50 -2.43
N GLU A 7 15.09 -3.68 -1.96
CA GLU A 7 14.66 -3.14 -0.66
C GLU A 7 15.50 -3.70 0.49
N GLU A 8 15.83 -5.00 0.43
CA GLU A 8 16.68 -5.66 1.43
C GLU A 8 18.13 -5.11 1.46
N THR A 9 18.58 -4.42 0.41
CA THR A 9 19.89 -3.77 0.39
C THR A 9 19.89 -2.34 0.90
N CYS A 10 18.69 -1.72 1.05
CA CYS A 10 18.51 -0.32 1.45
C CYS A 10 18.69 -0.12 2.96
N VAL A 11 19.88 -0.34 3.50
CA VAL A 11 20.18 -0.13 4.93
C VAL A 11 20.29 1.36 5.25
N SER A 12 21.11 2.10 4.51
CA SER A 12 21.18 3.56 4.57
C SER A 12 19.99 4.20 3.86
N PRO A 13 19.66 5.48 4.14
CA PRO A 13 18.64 6.19 3.38
C PRO A 13 18.91 6.11 1.88
N THR A 14 18.00 5.48 1.14
CA THR A 14 18.18 5.16 -0.29
C THR A 14 16.89 5.46 -1.03
N PHE A 15 16.98 6.19 -2.14
CA PHE A 15 15.89 6.36 -3.09
C PHE A 15 15.94 5.27 -4.15
N ILE A 16 14.83 4.58 -4.35
CA ILE A 16 14.58 3.74 -5.53
C ILE A 16 13.70 4.57 -6.46
N THR A 17 14.15 4.80 -7.69
CA THR A 17 13.49 5.69 -8.66
C THR A 17 13.06 4.94 -9.92
N GLU A 18 12.21 5.57 -10.73
CA GLU A 18 11.90 5.10 -12.08
C GLU A 18 11.27 3.70 -12.11
N HIS A 19 10.26 3.51 -11.27
CA HIS A 19 9.55 2.23 -11.20
C HIS A 19 8.86 1.88 -12.54
N PRO A 20 8.78 0.59 -12.90
CA PRO A 20 8.06 0.15 -14.10
C PRO A 20 6.57 0.56 -14.08
N GLN A 21 6.03 0.91 -15.25
CA GLN A 21 4.62 1.29 -15.38
C GLN A 21 3.66 0.20 -14.92
N VAL A 22 4.01 -1.07 -15.14
CA VAL A 22 3.19 -2.22 -14.73
C VAL A 22 2.98 -2.28 -13.22
N MET A 23 3.96 -1.81 -12.45
CA MET A 23 3.90 -1.77 -10.97
C MET A 23 3.41 -0.43 -10.42
N SER A 24 3.03 0.52 -11.26
CA SER A 24 2.72 1.89 -10.86
C SER A 24 1.51 2.43 -11.62
N PRO A 25 0.30 1.84 -11.42
CA PRO A 25 -0.88 2.14 -12.22
C PRO A 25 -1.38 3.58 -12.07
N LEU A 26 -1.07 4.26 -10.97
CA LEU A 26 -1.50 5.64 -10.69
C LEU A 26 -0.44 6.69 -11.06
N ALA A 27 0.79 6.25 -11.33
CA ALA A 27 1.88 7.16 -11.67
C ALA A 27 1.90 7.49 -13.17
N LYS A 28 2.24 8.73 -13.49
CA LYS A 28 2.43 9.17 -14.87
C LYS A 28 3.65 8.48 -15.48
N TRP A 29 3.60 8.23 -16.78
CA TRP A 29 4.76 7.71 -17.52
C TRP A 29 5.95 8.66 -17.42
N HIS A 30 7.14 8.09 -17.45
CA HIS A 30 8.37 8.86 -17.48
C HIS A 30 8.47 9.66 -18.78
N ARG A 31 8.88 10.93 -18.70
CA ARG A 31 8.90 11.87 -19.85
C ARG A 31 9.93 11.52 -20.92
N SER A 32 10.98 10.77 -20.58
CA SER A 32 12.06 10.41 -21.51
C SER A 32 12.32 8.91 -21.61
N GLU A 33 11.94 8.11 -20.58
CA GLU A 33 12.26 6.68 -20.53
C GLU A 33 11.00 5.83 -20.73
N PRO A 34 10.78 5.23 -21.90
CA PRO A 34 9.63 4.40 -22.16
C PRO A 34 9.52 3.19 -21.22
N GLY A 35 8.31 2.91 -20.74
CA GLY A 35 8.04 1.77 -19.85
C GLY A 35 8.25 2.06 -18.37
N LEU A 36 8.85 3.20 -18.03
CA LEU A 36 9.05 3.65 -16.66
C LEU A 36 8.04 4.73 -16.25
N THR A 37 8.01 5.05 -14.95
CA THR A 37 7.20 6.10 -14.36
C THR A 37 8.06 7.13 -13.64
N GLU A 38 7.56 8.35 -13.48
CA GLU A 38 8.15 9.36 -12.63
C GLU A 38 7.76 9.10 -11.16
N ARG A 39 8.29 8.00 -10.58
CA ARG A 39 8.02 7.56 -9.21
C ARG A 39 9.32 7.33 -8.46
N PHE A 40 9.32 7.67 -7.19
CA PHE A 40 10.37 7.26 -6.26
C PHE A 40 9.78 6.77 -4.94
N GLU A 41 10.53 5.92 -4.28
CA GLU A 41 10.32 5.50 -2.90
C GLU A 41 11.59 5.75 -2.10
N LEU A 42 11.43 6.22 -0.86
CA LEU A 42 12.53 6.35 0.10
C LEU A 42 12.51 5.19 1.08
N PHE A 43 13.58 4.44 1.10
CA PHE A 43 13.84 3.38 2.08
C PHE A 43 14.86 3.83 3.11
N VAL A 44 14.63 3.46 4.38
CA VAL A 44 15.57 3.63 5.49
C VAL A 44 15.54 2.34 6.31
N ALA A 45 16.69 1.75 6.58
CA ALA A 45 16.80 0.47 7.28
C ALA A 45 15.83 -0.59 6.73
N LYS A 46 15.78 -0.73 5.39
CA LYS A 46 14.94 -1.68 4.64
C LYS A 46 13.43 -1.42 4.74
N LYS A 47 13.02 -0.27 5.26
CA LYS A 47 11.59 0.10 5.41
C LYS A 47 11.29 1.29 4.52
N GLU A 48 10.26 1.16 3.69
CA GLU A 48 9.71 2.28 2.93
C GLU A 48 9.15 3.33 3.88
N ILE A 49 9.62 4.57 3.73
CA ILE A 49 9.19 5.73 4.53
C ILE A 49 8.33 6.67 3.70
N CYS A 50 8.70 6.88 2.44
CA CYS A 50 7.97 7.76 1.53
C CYS A 50 7.77 7.08 0.18
N ASN A 51 6.65 7.40 -0.46
CA ASN A 51 6.33 7.06 -1.84
C ASN A 51 5.78 8.31 -2.53
N ALA A 52 6.29 8.61 -3.71
CA ALA A 52 5.92 9.81 -4.43
C ALA A 52 6.00 9.59 -5.94
N TYR A 53 5.11 10.22 -6.68
CA TYR A 53 5.13 10.18 -8.14
C TYR A 53 4.44 11.38 -8.76
N THR A 54 4.74 11.63 -10.03
CA THR A 54 3.92 12.50 -10.86
C THR A 54 2.59 11.82 -11.09
N GLU A 55 1.50 12.47 -10.69
CA GLU A 55 0.15 11.93 -10.80
C GLU A 55 -0.25 11.69 -12.26
N LEU A 56 -0.82 10.51 -12.53
CA LEU A 56 -1.44 10.26 -13.83
C LEU A 56 -2.71 11.08 -13.94
N ASN A 57 -2.69 12.09 -14.80
CA ASN A 57 -3.78 13.05 -14.99
C ASN A 57 -4.54 12.90 -16.30
N ASP A 58 -4.43 11.74 -16.95
CA ASP A 58 -5.19 11.40 -18.15
C ASP A 58 -6.26 10.34 -17.78
N PRO A 59 -7.55 10.69 -17.76
CA PRO A 59 -8.62 9.78 -17.34
C PRO A 59 -8.77 8.56 -18.27
N ALA A 60 -8.51 8.69 -19.57
CA ALA A 60 -8.62 7.57 -20.49
C ALA A 60 -7.50 6.55 -20.27
N VAL A 61 -6.28 7.02 -20.07
CA VAL A 61 -5.13 6.17 -19.73
C VAL A 61 -5.33 5.52 -18.37
N GLN A 62 -5.83 6.27 -17.38
CA GLN A 62 -6.10 5.73 -16.04
C GLN A 62 -7.12 4.61 -16.08
N ARG A 63 -8.22 4.77 -16.81
CA ARG A 63 -9.25 3.73 -16.98
C ARG A 63 -8.67 2.47 -17.61
N SER A 64 -7.88 2.63 -18.67
CA SER A 64 -7.20 1.50 -19.33
C SER A 64 -6.25 0.74 -18.37
N ARG A 65 -5.53 1.46 -17.50
CA ARG A 65 -4.66 0.82 -16.50
C ARG A 65 -5.43 0.07 -15.43
N PHE A 66 -6.55 0.61 -14.95
CA PHE A 66 -7.42 -0.11 -14.02
C PHE A 66 -8.04 -1.36 -14.64
N GLU A 67 -8.46 -1.29 -15.93
CA GLU A 67 -8.94 -2.47 -16.65
C GLU A 67 -7.87 -3.57 -16.75
N GLN A 68 -6.60 -3.18 -16.96
CA GLN A 68 -5.50 -4.14 -16.98
C GLN A 68 -5.27 -4.73 -15.57
N GLN A 69 -5.24 -3.91 -14.54
CA GLN A 69 -5.12 -4.36 -13.14
C GLN A 69 -6.25 -5.33 -12.75
N ALA A 70 -7.48 -5.07 -13.20
CA ALA A 70 -8.61 -5.98 -12.96
C ALA A 70 -8.40 -7.35 -13.62
N LYS A 71 -7.78 -7.39 -14.80
CA LYS A 71 -7.43 -8.66 -15.48
C LYS A 71 -6.32 -9.39 -14.75
N ASP A 72 -5.29 -8.67 -14.29
CA ASP A 72 -4.17 -9.24 -13.55
C ASP A 72 -4.66 -9.82 -12.22
N LYS A 73 -5.57 -9.13 -11.52
CA LYS A 73 -6.24 -9.62 -10.32
C LYS A 73 -7.04 -10.91 -10.57
N ALA A 74 -7.75 -10.99 -11.68
CA ALA A 74 -8.50 -12.20 -12.06
C ALA A 74 -7.57 -13.40 -12.37
N GLN A 75 -6.28 -13.13 -12.64
CA GLN A 75 -5.25 -14.14 -12.87
C GLN A 75 -4.47 -14.51 -11.59
N GLY A 76 -4.81 -13.91 -10.44
CA GLY A 76 -4.24 -14.26 -9.13
C GLY A 76 -3.25 -13.24 -8.58
N ASP A 77 -3.19 -12.04 -9.11
CA ASP A 77 -2.43 -10.93 -8.51
C ASP A 77 -3.25 -10.27 -7.40
N ASP A 78 -2.96 -10.62 -6.16
CA ASP A 78 -3.66 -10.11 -4.98
C ASP A 78 -3.40 -8.61 -4.72
N GLU A 79 -2.30 -8.07 -5.25
CA GLU A 79 -1.93 -6.66 -5.08
C GLU A 79 -2.59 -5.76 -6.14
N ALA A 80 -3.17 -6.35 -7.20
CA ALA A 80 -3.80 -5.58 -8.27
C ALA A 80 -5.05 -4.83 -7.80
N MET A 81 -5.20 -3.61 -8.30
CA MET A 81 -6.27 -2.69 -7.93
C MET A 81 -7.59 -3.03 -8.63
N PHE A 82 -8.70 -2.64 -7.99
CA PHE A 82 -10.02 -2.66 -8.63
C PHE A 82 -10.22 -1.43 -9.53
N LEU A 83 -11.12 -1.56 -10.50
CA LEU A 83 -11.58 -0.42 -11.30
C LEU A 83 -12.34 0.57 -10.40
N ASP A 84 -11.81 1.80 -10.29
CA ASP A 84 -12.44 2.92 -9.57
C ASP A 84 -12.95 3.95 -10.58
N GLU A 85 -14.22 3.82 -10.97
CA GLU A 85 -14.88 4.77 -11.87
C GLU A 85 -15.07 6.14 -11.24
N THR A 86 -15.22 6.23 -9.91
CA THR A 86 -15.35 7.52 -9.22
C THR A 86 -14.05 8.31 -9.34
N PHE A 87 -12.91 7.64 -9.19
CA PHE A 87 -11.60 8.23 -9.39
C PHE A 87 -11.40 8.69 -10.84
N CYS A 88 -11.74 7.86 -11.83
CA CYS A 88 -11.66 8.23 -13.24
C CYS A 88 -12.54 9.43 -13.57
N THR A 89 -13.78 9.46 -13.07
CA THR A 89 -14.71 10.59 -13.23
C THR A 89 -14.14 11.86 -12.60
N ALA A 90 -13.52 11.77 -11.42
CA ALA A 90 -12.86 12.92 -10.80
C ALA A 90 -11.74 13.49 -11.67
N LEU A 91 -10.96 12.65 -12.33
CA LEU A 91 -9.94 13.10 -13.28
C LEU A 91 -10.50 13.82 -14.50
N GLU A 92 -11.73 13.48 -14.94
CA GLU A 92 -12.41 14.13 -16.07
C GLU A 92 -12.73 15.61 -15.78
N TYR A 93 -12.88 16.01 -14.50
CA TYR A 93 -13.03 17.41 -14.12
C TYR A 93 -11.72 18.22 -14.24
N GLY A 94 -10.62 17.55 -14.47
CA GLY A 94 -9.32 18.13 -14.73
C GLY A 94 -8.39 18.09 -13.51
N LEU A 95 -7.27 17.39 -13.67
CA LEU A 95 -6.15 17.43 -12.73
C LEU A 95 -4.97 18.10 -13.42
N PRO A 96 -4.47 19.25 -12.95
CA PRO A 96 -3.28 19.89 -13.51
C PRO A 96 -2.05 19.01 -13.27
N PRO A 97 -0.90 19.28 -13.92
CA PRO A 97 0.35 18.63 -13.58
C PRO A 97 0.62 18.72 -12.08
N THR A 98 0.69 17.57 -11.43
CA THR A 98 0.72 17.45 -9.96
C THR A 98 1.74 16.41 -9.55
N GLY A 99 2.55 16.71 -8.53
CA GLY A 99 3.35 15.73 -7.81
C GLY A 99 2.62 15.29 -6.54
N GLY A 100 2.39 13.98 -6.41
CA GLY A 100 1.87 13.37 -5.19
C GLY A 100 3.01 12.88 -4.29
N TRP A 101 2.80 12.95 -2.97
CA TRP A 101 3.77 12.48 -1.99
C TRP A 101 3.06 11.91 -0.77
N GLY A 102 3.47 10.71 -0.36
CA GLY A 102 3.01 10.05 0.84
C GLY A 102 4.18 9.75 1.78
N CYS A 103 3.96 9.93 3.08
CA CYS A 103 4.92 9.57 4.12
C CYS A 103 4.23 8.72 5.19
N GLY A 104 4.82 7.58 5.53
CA GLY A 104 4.36 6.71 6.60
C GLY A 104 4.71 7.27 7.97
N ILE A 105 3.83 8.07 8.56
CA ILE A 105 4.07 8.72 9.86
C ILE A 105 4.33 7.69 10.97
N ASP A 106 3.63 6.55 10.96
CA ASP A 106 3.86 5.49 11.95
C ASP A 106 5.25 4.87 11.80
N ARG A 107 5.70 4.64 10.57
CA ARG A 107 7.07 4.16 10.32
C ARG A 107 8.12 5.20 10.71
N LEU A 108 7.86 6.48 10.44
CA LEU A 108 8.73 7.57 10.88
C LEU A 108 8.79 7.64 12.41
N ALA A 109 7.64 7.51 13.08
CA ALA A 109 7.59 7.48 14.54
C ALA A 109 8.41 6.30 15.12
N MET A 110 8.32 5.11 14.50
CA MET A 110 9.15 3.96 14.91
C MET A 110 10.65 4.28 14.88
N PHE A 111 11.13 4.99 13.85
CA PHE A 111 12.53 5.40 13.77
C PHE A 111 12.90 6.43 14.86
N LEU A 112 12.04 7.43 15.06
CA LEU A 112 12.31 8.51 16.03
C LEU A 112 12.27 8.04 17.50
N THR A 113 11.55 6.94 17.77
CA THR A 113 11.37 6.39 19.12
C THR A 113 12.15 5.09 19.35
N ASP A 114 12.93 4.64 18.37
CA ASP A 114 13.65 3.35 18.38
C ASP A 114 12.71 2.15 18.68
N SER A 115 11.49 2.20 18.11
CA SER A 115 10.48 1.15 18.27
C SER A 115 10.56 0.16 17.12
N ASN A 116 10.61 -1.13 17.43
CA ASN A 116 10.74 -2.17 16.40
C ASN A 116 9.38 -2.69 15.87
N ASN A 117 8.31 -2.42 16.60
CA ASN A 117 6.97 -2.89 16.25
C ASN A 117 6.02 -1.69 16.08
N ILE A 118 5.32 -1.63 14.94
CA ILE A 118 4.36 -0.57 14.64
C ILE A 118 3.26 -0.44 15.71
N LYS A 119 2.89 -1.52 16.40
CA LYS A 119 1.90 -1.49 17.48
C LYS A 119 2.32 -0.64 18.68
N GLU A 120 3.62 -0.39 18.84
CA GLU A 120 4.15 0.44 19.93
C GLU A 120 3.92 1.94 19.70
N VAL A 121 3.72 2.33 18.43
CA VAL A 121 3.50 3.73 18.04
C VAL A 121 2.06 4.05 17.67
N LEU A 122 1.21 3.03 17.49
CA LEU A 122 -0.20 3.20 17.23
C LEU A 122 -1.00 3.37 18.52
N PHE A 123 -1.90 4.36 18.58
CA PHE A 123 -2.78 4.55 19.74
C PHE A 123 -3.76 3.38 19.94
N PHE A 124 -4.25 2.78 18.86
CA PHE A 124 -5.25 1.70 18.88
C PHE A 124 -4.83 0.59 17.90
N PRO A 125 -3.77 -0.19 18.23
CA PRO A 125 -3.32 -1.26 17.35
C PRO A 125 -4.35 -2.39 17.30
N ALA A 126 -4.66 -2.88 16.10
CA ALA A 126 -5.48 -4.08 15.94
C ALA A 126 -4.71 -5.30 16.47
N MET A 127 -5.27 -5.98 17.45
CA MET A 127 -4.73 -7.22 18.01
C MET A 127 -5.52 -8.39 17.45
N LYS A 128 -4.82 -9.51 17.14
CA LYS A 128 -5.54 -10.77 16.86
C LYS A 128 -6.31 -11.19 18.12
N PRO A 129 -7.54 -11.70 17.99
CA PRO A 129 -8.23 -12.28 19.12
C PRO A 129 -7.36 -13.37 19.78
N ASP A 130 -7.33 -13.41 21.10
CA ASP A 130 -6.69 -14.52 21.83
C ASP A 130 -7.53 -15.77 21.66
N ASP A 131 -7.07 -16.73 20.88
CA ASP A 131 -7.74 -18.03 20.64
C ASP A 131 -8.00 -18.80 21.94
N ASN A 132 -7.30 -18.47 23.02
CA ASN A 132 -7.46 -19.07 24.35
C ASN A 132 -8.65 -18.54 25.16
N LYS A 133 -9.34 -17.47 24.74
CA LYS A 133 -10.52 -16.94 25.45
C LYS A 133 -11.85 -17.47 24.92
N VAL A 134 -11.89 -18.09 23.76
CA VAL A 134 -13.12 -18.63 23.16
C VAL A 134 -13.55 -19.97 23.78
N SER A 135 -12.63 -20.70 24.43
CA SER A 135 -12.94 -22.00 25.05
C SER A 135 -13.49 -21.95 26.49
N ALA A 136 -13.51 -20.76 27.11
CA ALA A 136 -13.95 -20.63 28.51
C ALA A 136 -15.42 -20.20 28.71
N THR A 137 -16.15 -19.86 27.64
CA THR A 137 -17.53 -19.32 27.76
C THR A 137 -18.60 -20.33 27.33
N SER A 138 -18.25 -21.55 26.90
CA SER A 138 -19.22 -22.55 26.43
C SER A 138 -19.54 -23.67 27.42
N THR A 139 -19.14 -23.56 28.70
CA THR A 139 -19.33 -24.66 29.68
C THR A 139 -20.17 -24.28 30.90
N GLN A 140 -20.97 -23.20 30.86
CA GLN A 140 -21.91 -22.89 31.96
C GLN A 140 -23.29 -22.50 31.46
N GLU A 141 -23.95 -23.35 30.68
CA GLU A 141 -25.42 -23.36 30.60
C GLU A 141 -25.86 -24.82 30.34
N GLY A 142 -26.13 -25.52 31.39
CA GLY A 142 -26.73 -26.85 31.28
C GLY A 142 -26.67 -27.61 32.61
N ASN A 143 -27.40 -27.17 33.62
CA ASN A 143 -28.08 -28.06 34.55
C ASN A 143 -28.86 -27.30 35.64
N SER A 144 -30.14 -27.04 35.43
CA SER A 144 -31.12 -26.97 36.49
C SER A 144 -32.50 -26.98 35.84
N ASP A 145 -33.08 -28.19 35.76
CA ASP A 145 -34.51 -28.37 36.02
C ASP A 145 -34.81 -29.88 35.94
N THR A 146 -35.03 -30.47 37.10
CA THR A 146 -36.04 -31.50 37.32
C THR A 146 -36.07 -31.84 38.81
N SER A 147 -37.06 -31.31 39.52
CA SER A 147 -37.90 -31.98 40.54
C SER A 147 -39.03 -31.08 40.97
#